data_55dc86d1484582114c401d737e4f9f7f
#
_entry.id   55dc86d1484582114c401d737e4f9f7f
#
_cell.length_a   1.000
_cell.length_b   1.000
_cell.length_c   1.000
_cell.angle_alpha   90.00
_cell.angle_beta   90.00
_cell.angle_gamma   90.00
#
_symmetry.space_group_name_H-M   'P 1'
#
loop_
_entity.id
_entity.type
_entity.pdbx_description
1 polymer ?
#
loop_
_entity_poly.entity_id
_entity_poly.type
_entity_poly.pdbx_seq_one_letter_code
_entity_poly.pdbx_strand_id
1 'polypeptide(L)'
;MYYNQVQQPNGVPAIGINLEMQPPIREEPEPEPEPEPEPEPVYERTDILFTKISHVTIFCVNCLFTLILYNILNIINLILSMLCLYGISKEDMKYVYFHTVYLIICLIMAIYVVSDVYIIYYSTYTVLNLITIEQYS
;
A
#
# COMPACT_ATOMS: atom_id res chain seq x y z
N MET A 1 -17.61 -9.50 60.09
CA MET A 1 -16.33 -9.87 60.70
C MET A 1 -16.39 -11.32 61.09
N TYR A 2 -15.86 -12.23 60.31
CA TYR A 2 -15.74 -13.64 60.67
C TYR A 2 -14.29 -14.04 60.49
N TYR A 3 -13.57 -14.27 61.60
CA TYR A 3 -12.23 -14.85 61.62
C TYR A 3 -12.40 -16.36 61.54
N ASN A 4 -11.95 -16.97 60.45
CA ASN A 4 -11.77 -18.41 60.37
C ASN A 4 -10.41 -18.76 60.99
N GLN A 5 -10.43 -19.31 62.18
CA GLN A 5 -9.28 -19.99 62.79
C GLN A 5 -9.09 -21.33 62.06
N VAL A 6 -8.02 -21.47 61.33
CA VAL A 6 -7.57 -22.75 60.83
C VAL A 6 -6.74 -23.41 61.92
N GLN A 7 -7.27 -24.50 62.47
CA GLN A 7 -6.59 -25.40 63.40
C GLN A 7 -5.39 -26.04 62.69
N GLN A 8 -4.20 -25.86 63.25
CA GLN A 8 -3.03 -26.66 62.90
C GLN A 8 -3.15 -28.07 63.45
N PRO A 9 -3.01 -29.14 62.63
CA PRO A 9 -2.82 -30.47 63.15
C PRO A 9 -1.34 -30.67 63.54
N ASN A 10 -1.13 -31.11 64.76
CA ASN A 10 0.14 -31.48 65.30
C ASN A 10 0.84 -32.63 64.51
N GLY A 11 2.12 -32.47 64.26
CA GLY A 11 3.00 -33.60 63.98
C GLY A 11 3.48 -33.70 62.52
N VAL A 12 4.21 -32.67 62.05
CA VAL A 12 5.09 -32.85 60.87
C VAL A 12 6.54 -32.71 61.34
N PRO A 13 7.43 -33.69 61.07
CA PRO A 13 8.83 -33.57 61.38
C PRO A 13 9.46 -32.41 60.61
N ALA A 14 10.30 -31.65 61.28
CA ALA A 14 11.05 -30.56 60.68
C ALA A 14 11.97 -31.15 59.59
N ILE A 15 11.55 -31.02 58.33
CA ILE A 15 12.40 -31.24 57.19
C ILE A 15 13.32 -30.04 57.16
N GLY A 16 14.60 -30.28 57.44
CA GLY A 16 15.66 -29.29 57.27
C GLY A 16 15.70 -28.86 55.82
N ILE A 17 15.17 -27.67 55.55
CA ILE A 17 15.30 -27.01 54.23
C ILE A 17 16.77 -26.63 54.14
N ASN A 18 17.53 -27.41 53.39
CA ASN A 18 18.86 -27.03 52.94
C ASN A 18 18.60 -25.78 52.06
N LEU A 19 18.86 -24.60 52.59
CA LEU A 19 18.98 -23.39 51.81
C LEU A 19 20.25 -23.51 50.97
N GLU A 20 20.17 -24.31 49.91
CA GLU A 20 21.14 -24.20 48.83
C GLU A 20 21.10 -22.74 48.34
N MET A 21 22.17 -22.01 48.61
CA MET A 21 22.35 -20.67 48.08
C MET A 21 22.18 -20.75 46.55
N GLN A 22 21.02 -20.34 46.07
CA GLN A 22 20.86 -20.13 44.63
C GLN A 22 21.94 -19.13 44.17
N PRO A 23 22.71 -19.48 43.15
CA PRO A 23 23.67 -18.53 42.60
C PRO A 23 22.87 -17.24 42.19
N PRO A 24 23.49 -16.07 42.33
CA PRO A 24 22.85 -14.82 41.98
C PRO A 24 22.33 -14.93 40.55
N ILE A 25 21.02 -14.67 40.38
CA ILE A 25 20.40 -14.59 39.07
C ILE A 25 21.17 -13.52 38.31
N ARG A 26 21.94 -13.95 37.31
CA ARG A 26 22.62 -13.05 36.41
C ARG A 26 21.52 -12.37 35.58
N GLU A 27 21.20 -11.15 35.93
CA GLU A 27 20.29 -10.35 35.11
C GLU A 27 20.91 -10.31 33.71
N GLU A 28 20.24 -10.96 32.74
CA GLU A 28 20.59 -10.79 31.33
C GLU A 28 20.43 -9.30 31.01
N PRO A 29 21.41 -8.68 30.36
CA PRO A 29 21.29 -7.29 29.95
C PRO A 29 20.02 -7.14 29.11
N GLU A 30 19.19 -6.15 29.44
CA GLU A 30 18.02 -5.79 28.64
C GLU A 30 18.44 -5.68 27.17
N PRO A 31 17.70 -6.31 26.24
CA PRO A 31 18.01 -6.19 24.82
C PRO A 31 18.04 -4.69 24.46
N GLU A 32 19.14 -4.28 23.82
CA GLU A 32 19.25 -2.92 23.29
C GLU A 32 18.01 -2.63 22.45
N PRO A 33 17.37 -1.43 22.63
CA PRO A 33 16.21 -1.05 21.85
C PRO A 33 16.57 -1.13 20.36
N GLU A 34 15.71 -1.81 19.58
CA GLU A 34 15.88 -1.87 18.14
C GLU A 34 16.02 -0.45 17.58
N PRO A 35 16.99 -0.20 16.69
CA PRO A 35 17.16 1.12 16.10
C PRO A 35 15.84 1.54 15.42
N GLU A 36 15.40 2.75 15.71
CA GLU A 36 14.23 3.33 15.06
C GLU A 36 14.41 3.25 13.53
N PRO A 37 13.39 2.82 12.78
CA PRO A 37 13.48 2.73 11.33
C PRO A 37 13.88 4.11 10.78
N GLU A 38 14.91 4.13 9.95
CA GLU A 38 15.36 5.35 9.29
C GLU A 38 14.18 5.98 8.53
N PRO A 39 13.96 7.30 8.65
CA PRO A 39 12.88 7.97 7.93
C PRO A 39 13.08 7.78 6.41
N GLU A 40 12.01 7.34 5.74
CA GLU A 40 12.01 7.16 4.29
C GLU A 40 12.51 8.44 3.60
N PRO A 41 13.40 8.30 2.60
CA PRO A 41 13.99 9.46 1.92
C PRO A 41 12.88 10.33 1.30
N VAL A 42 12.95 11.63 1.53
CA VAL A 42 11.97 12.64 1.05
C VAL A 42 11.79 12.58 -0.49
N TYR A 43 12.78 12.10 -1.19
CA TYR A 43 12.78 11.95 -2.65
C TYR A 43 11.70 10.96 -3.14
N GLU A 44 11.56 9.82 -2.48
CA GLU A 44 10.58 8.77 -2.82
C GLU A 44 9.12 9.29 -2.70
N ARG A 45 8.88 10.12 -1.68
CA ARG A 45 7.56 10.75 -1.48
C ARG A 45 7.21 11.77 -2.58
N THR A 46 8.21 12.43 -3.16
CA THR A 46 8.01 13.42 -4.23
C THR A 46 7.58 12.75 -5.54
N ASP A 47 8.16 11.60 -5.87
CA ASP A 47 7.84 10.86 -7.09
C ASP A 47 6.41 10.31 -7.06
N ILE A 48 5.99 9.77 -5.91
CA ILE A 48 4.61 9.31 -5.71
C ILE A 48 3.61 10.47 -5.86
N LEU A 49 3.93 11.64 -5.30
CA LEU A 49 3.08 12.82 -5.42
C LEU A 49 2.97 13.29 -6.88
N PHE A 50 4.09 13.33 -7.60
CA PHE A 50 4.11 13.67 -9.02
C PHE A 50 3.27 12.72 -9.86
N THR A 51 3.37 11.42 -9.61
CA THR A 51 2.57 10.39 -10.28
C THR A 51 1.08 10.60 -10.03
N LYS A 52 0.66 10.84 -8.79
CA LYS A 52 -0.74 11.11 -8.45
C LYS A 52 -1.27 12.37 -9.15
N ILE A 53 -0.50 13.46 -9.17
CA ILE A 53 -0.89 14.71 -9.85
C ILE A 53 -1.02 14.47 -11.35
N SER A 54 -0.09 13.74 -11.96
CA SER A 54 -0.13 13.44 -13.40
C SER A 54 -1.38 12.65 -13.78
N HIS A 55 -1.77 11.65 -12.99
CA HIS A 55 -3.01 10.88 -13.22
C HIS A 55 -4.27 11.74 -13.06
N VAL A 56 -4.32 12.65 -12.08
CA VAL A 56 -5.44 13.58 -11.92
C VAL A 56 -5.53 14.52 -13.14
N THR A 57 -4.41 15.03 -13.61
CA THR A 57 -4.37 15.90 -14.80
C THR A 57 -4.90 15.18 -16.02
N ILE A 58 -4.46 13.95 -16.29
CA ILE A 58 -4.93 13.16 -17.43
C ILE A 58 -6.41 12.80 -17.27
N PHE A 59 -6.89 12.54 -16.07
CA PHE A 59 -8.31 12.33 -15.81
C PHE A 59 -9.14 13.57 -16.18
N CYS A 60 -8.70 14.77 -15.83
CA CYS A 60 -9.35 16.02 -16.25
C CYS A 60 -9.38 16.17 -17.77
N VAL A 61 -8.29 15.84 -18.46
CA VAL A 61 -8.24 15.82 -19.93
C VAL A 61 -9.22 14.81 -20.49
N ASN A 62 -9.33 13.62 -19.92
CA ASN A 62 -10.35 12.61 -20.29
C ASN A 62 -11.79 13.14 -20.16
N CYS A 63 -12.09 13.86 -19.08
CA CYS A 63 -13.39 14.50 -18.90
C CYS A 63 -13.70 15.47 -20.04
N LEU A 64 -12.74 16.33 -20.41
CA LEU A 64 -12.88 17.28 -21.50
C LEU A 64 -13.08 16.56 -22.86
N PHE A 65 -12.28 15.55 -23.15
CA PHE A 65 -12.43 14.76 -24.38
C PHE A 65 -13.79 14.06 -24.44
N THR A 66 -14.28 13.52 -23.33
CA THR A 66 -15.58 12.86 -23.27
C THR A 66 -16.72 13.86 -23.51
N LEU A 67 -16.60 15.11 -23.03
CA LEU A 67 -17.59 16.17 -23.26
C LEU A 67 -17.60 16.66 -24.71
N ILE A 68 -16.43 16.74 -25.34
CA ILE A 68 -16.29 17.24 -26.73
C ILE A 68 -16.62 16.16 -27.75
N LEU A 69 -16.12 14.95 -27.51
CA LEU A 69 -16.26 13.80 -28.41
C LEU A 69 -17.09 12.72 -27.73
N TYR A 70 -18.41 12.93 -27.63
CA TYR A 70 -19.33 11.99 -27.02
C TYR A 70 -19.32 10.66 -27.76
N ASN A 71 -18.42 9.75 -27.33
CA ASN A 71 -18.23 8.42 -27.90
C ASN A 71 -18.21 7.41 -26.74
N ILE A 72 -18.80 6.23 -26.98
CA ILE A 72 -18.88 5.15 -26.00
C ILE A 72 -17.48 4.72 -25.48
N LEU A 73 -16.46 4.73 -26.35
CA LEU A 73 -15.08 4.42 -25.97
C LEU A 73 -14.50 5.44 -24.97
N ASN A 74 -14.83 6.72 -25.14
CA ASN A 74 -14.39 7.76 -24.22
C ASN A 74 -15.08 7.62 -22.86
N ILE A 75 -16.35 7.23 -22.83
CA ILE A 75 -17.07 6.97 -21.58
C ILE A 75 -16.45 5.79 -20.84
N ILE A 76 -16.15 4.69 -21.53
CA ILE A 76 -15.47 3.54 -20.93
C ILE A 76 -14.09 3.95 -20.38
N ASN A 77 -13.33 4.71 -21.17
CA ASN A 77 -12.02 5.22 -20.73
C ASN A 77 -12.12 6.10 -19.50
N LEU A 78 -13.13 6.94 -19.41
CA LEU A 78 -13.39 7.79 -18.24
C LEU A 78 -13.66 6.95 -16.98
N ILE A 79 -14.51 5.93 -17.08
CA ILE A 79 -14.82 5.04 -15.97
C ILE A 79 -13.55 4.27 -15.51
N LEU A 80 -12.78 3.72 -16.45
CA LEU A 80 -11.54 3.02 -16.15
C LEU A 80 -10.46 3.92 -15.56
N SER A 81 -10.35 5.18 -16.01
CA SER A 81 -9.46 6.18 -15.43
C SER A 81 -9.84 6.50 -13.99
N MET A 82 -11.13 6.56 -13.69
CA MET A 82 -11.63 6.77 -12.32
C MET A 82 -11.29 5.58 -11.42
N LEU A 83 -11.44 4.34 -11.90
CA LEU A 83 -11.02 3.14 -11.19
C LEU A 83 -9.50 3.08 -11.00
N CYS A 84 -8.72 3.52 -11.99
CA CYS A 84 -7.27 3.62 -11.89
C CYS A 84 -6.84 4.59 -10.77
N LEU A 85 -7.43 5.79 -10.71
CA LEU A 85 -7.19 6.76 -9.63
C LEU A 85 -7.56 6.18 -8.25
N TYR A 86 -8.66 5.44 -8.17
CA TYR A 86 -9.04 4.75 -6.95
C TYR A 86 -8.00 3.70 -6.56
N GLY A 87 -7.51 2.90 -7.50
CA GLY A 87 -6.45 1.91 -7.30
C GLY A 87 -5.17 2.54 -6.74
N ILE A 88 -4.70 3.62 -7.37
CA ILE A 88 -3.51 4.37 -6.91
C ILE A 88 -3.71 4.93 -5.49
N SER A 89 -4.92 5.41 -5.17
CA SER A 89 -5.22 5.93 -3.84
C SER A 89 -5.24 4.85 -2.75
N LYS A 90 -5.56 3.61 -3.12
CA LYS A 90 -5.65 2.44 -2.22
C LYS A 90 -4.44 1.51 -2.31
N GLU A 91 -3.45 1.86 -3.16
CA GLU A 91 -2.28 1.03 -3.45
C GLU A 91 -2.64 -0.36 -4.00
N ASP A 92 -3.82 -0.49 -4.62
CA ASP A 92 -4.28 -1.71 -5.30
C ASP A 92 -4.01 -1.62 -6.80
N MET A 93 -2.87 -2.15 -7.22
CA MET A 93 -2.38 -2.05 -8.59
C MET A 93 -3.22 -2.84 -9.61
N LYS A 94 -4.15 -3.70 -9.20
CA LYS A 94 -5.00 -4.46 -10.12
C LYS A 94 -5.79 -3.55 -11.06
N TYR A 95 -6.31 -2.43 -10.55
CA TYR A 95 -7.05 -1.46 -11.36
C TYR A 95 -6.15 -0.74 -12.37
N VAL A 96 -4.90 -0.45 -11.98
CA VAL A 96 -3.90 0.16 -12.87
C VAL A 96 -3.54 -0.80 -14.01
N TYR A 97 -3.31 -2.09 -13.70
CA TYR A 97 -3.06 -3.13 -14.72
C TYR A 97 -4.23 -3.26 -15.70
N PHE A 98 -5.46 -3.30 -15.18
CA PHE A 98 -6.64 -3.45 -16.02
C PHE A 98 -6.81 -2.27 -16.97
N HIS A 99 -6.60 -1.05 -16.47
CA HIS A 99 -6.63 0.16 -17.28
C HIS A 99 -5.50 0.19 -18.33
N THR A 100 -4.30 -0.26 -17.95
CA THR A 100 -3.16 -0.34 -18.90
C THR A 100 -3.46 -1.27 -20.07
N VAL A 101 -4.03 -2.45 -19.83
CA VAL A 101 -4.44 -3.38 -20.90
C VAL A 101 -5.46 -2.73 -21.84
N TYR A 102 -6.46 -2.02 -21.27
CA TYR A 102 -7.44 -1.30 -22.07
C TYR A 102 -6.78 -0.22 -22.96
N LEU A 103 -5.85 0.57 -22.40
CA LEU A 103 -5.14 1.61 -23.14
C LEU A 103 -4.28 1.04 -24.28
N ILE A 104 -3.65 -0.12 -24.09
CA ILE A 104 -2.89 -0.81 -25.13
C ILE A 104 -3.83 -1.20 -26.29
N ILE A 105 -5.01 -1.73 -25.98
CA ILE A 105 -6.02 -2.08 -27.01
C ILE A 105 -6.45 -0.82 -27.75
N CYS A 106 -6.75 0.27 -27.06
CA CYS A 106 -7.12 1.55 -27.67
C CYS A 106 -5.98 2.13 -28.53
N LEU A 107 -4.74 1.99 -28.09
CA LEU A 107 -3.56 2.41 -28.86
C LEU A 107 -3.44 1.63 -30.17
N ILE A 108 -3.61 0.30 -30.15
CA ILE A 108 -3.60 -0.53 -31.36
C ILE A 108 -4.71 -0.08 -32.31
N MET A 109 -5.92 0.17 -31.78
CA MET A 109 -7.03 0.66 -32.60
C MET A 109 -6.75 2.06 -33.17
N ALA A 110 -6.14 2.96 -32.41
CA ALA A 110 -5.76 4.30 -32.86
C ALA A 110 -4.74 4.26 -33.99
N ILE A 111 -3.75 3.37 -33.92
CA ILE A 111 -2.78 3.13 -34.98
C ILE A 111 -3.49 2.62 -36.25
N TYR A 112 -4.44 1.70 -36.10
CA TYR A 112 -5.19 1.15 -37.24
C TYR A 112 -6.04 2.22 -37.96
N VAL A 113 -6.60 3.17 -37.20
CA VAL A 113 -7.42 4.28 -37.73
C VAL A 113 -6.55 5.45 -38.21
N VAL A 114 -5.22 5.39 -38.01
CA VAL A 114 -4.25 6.43 -38.37
C VAL A 114 -4.61 7.81 -37.79
N SER A 115 -4.89 7.82 -36.49
CA SER A 115 -5.23 9.05 -35.76
C SER A 115 -4.09 9.49 -34.84
N ASP A 116 -3.27 10.42 -35.28
CA ASP A 116 -2.10 10.92 -34.55
C ASP A 116 -2.43 11.43 -33.15
N VAL A 117 -3.54 12.13 -32.99
CA VAL A 117 -3.99 12.68 -31.70
C VAL A 117 -4.26 11.56 -30.69
N TYR A 118 -4.96 10.51 -31.10
CA TYR A 118 -5.26 9.38 -30.22
C TYR A 118 -4.02 8.53 -29.95
N ILE A 119 -3.12 8.39 -30.93
CA ILE A 119 -1.85 7.67 -30.74
C ILE A 119 -1.02 8.36 -29.66
N ILE A 120 -0.82 9.67 -29.76
CA ILE A 120 -0.07 10.44 -28.77
C ILE A 120 -0.72 10.34 -27.40
N TYR A 121 -2.04 10.51 -27.33
CA TYR A 121 -2.79 10.47 -26.08
C TYR A 121 -2.66 9.10 -25.39
N TYR A 122 -3.00 8.00 -26.08
CA TYR A 122 -2.97 6.67 -25.49
C TYR A 122 -1.56 6.18 -25.17
N SER A 123 -0.54 6.52 -26.00
CA SER A 123 0.84 6.17 -25.71
C SER A 123 1.34 6.88 -24.45
N THR A 124 1.08 8.17 -24.32
CA THR A 124 1.50 8.95 -23.14
C THR A 124 0.86 8.38 -21.86
N TYR A 125 -0.44 8.06 -21.91
CA TYR A 125 -1.12 7.52 -20.74
C TYR A 125 -0.66 6.10 -20.40
N THR A 126 -0.39 5.26 -21.41
CA THR A 126 0.16 3.90 -21.19
C THR A 126 1.52 3.98 -20.51
N VAL A 127 2.42 4.86 -20.96
CA VAL A 127 3.73 5.07 -20.34
C VAL A 127 3.59 5.51 -18.88
N LEU A 128 2.69 6.44 -18.59
CA LEU A 128 2.45 6.88 -17.22
C LEU A 128 1.97 5.73 -16.31
N ASN A 129 1.05 4.88 -16.80
CA ASN A 129 0.60 3.72 -16.05
C ASN A 129 1.74 2.71 -15.80
N LEU A 130 2.61 2.48 -16.78
CA LEU A 130 3.77 1.59 -16.63
C LEU A 130 4.75 2.10 -15.57
N ILE A 131 5.03 3.41 -15.56
CA ILE A 131 5.85 4.06 -14.52
C ILE A 131 5.19 3.87 -13.15
N THR A 132 3.87 4.05 -13.07
CA THR A 132 3.12 3.86 -11.81
C THR A 132 3.23 2.43 -11.31
N ILE A 133 3.09 1.45 -12.18
CA ILE A 133 3.24 0.03 -11.83
C ILE A 133 4.64 -0.24 -11.28
N GLU A 134 5.68 0.29 -11.92
CA GLU A 134 7.07 0.14 -11.47
C GLU A 134 7.31 0.77 -10.08
N GLN A 135 6.72 1.94 -9.81
CA GLN A 135 6.87 2.62 -8.52
C GLN A 135 6.20 1.91 -7.34
N TYR A 136 5.18 1.09 -7.61
CA TYR A 136 4.42 0.40 -6.57
C TYR A 136 4.68 -1.12 -6.53
N SER A 137 5.60 -1.65 -7.34
CA SER A 137 6.02 -3.06 -7.35
C SER A 137 7.15 -3.33 -6.39
#